data_3dea24c9db3e84ee515d57c9e0354deb
#
_entry.id   3dea24c9db3e84ee515d57c9e0354deb
#
_cell.length_a   1.000
_cell.length_b   1.000
_cell.length_c   1.000
_cell.angle_alpha   90.00
_cell.angle_beta   90.00
_cell.angle_gamma   90.00
#
_symmetry.space_group_name_H-M   'P 1'
#
loop_
_entity.id
_entity.type
_entity.pdbx_description
1 polymer ?
#
loop_
_entity_poly.entity_id
_entity_poly.type
_entity_poly.pdbx_seq_one_letter_code
_entity_poly.pdbx_strand_id
1 'polypeptide(L)'
;RAVNEIGTIVYVAMDEEYIGHLVIADELKEHVTTALTEVKNLGVKRTVMLTGDNRGIAEAIGKKIGIDQVYSELLPEDKVLHLENELKREQKTAFVGDGMNDAPVLARADIGIAMGGLGSDAAIEAADVVIMDDQPAKIPTAIRIARKTMGIVKQNIVFAIGVKILVLILGALGFATMYAAVFADVGVTVIAVLN
;
A
#
# COMPACT_ATOMS: atom_id res chain seq x y z
N ARG A 1 -28.93 23.63 -21.67
CA ARG A 1 -28.77 23.89 -20.21
C ARG A 1 -27.56 23.09 -19.76
N ALA A 2 -26.59 23.77 -19.20
CA ALA A 2 -25.45 23.04 -18.56
C ALA A 2 -25.97 22.28 -17.33
N VAL A 3 -25.77 21.00 -17.34
CA VAL A 3 -26.09 20.13 -16.18
C VAL A 3 -24.92 20.25 -15.22
N ASN A 4 -25.17 20.70 -14.00
CA ASN A 4 -24.15 20.96 -12.97
C ASN A 4 -23.99 19.73 -12.03
N GLU A 5 -24.03 18.54 -12.63
CA GLU A 5 -23.90 17.28 -11.90
C GLU A 5 -22.49 16.72 -12.06
N ILE A 6 -21.95 16.17 -10.99
CA ILE A 6 -20.60 15.59 -10.97
C ILE A 6 -20.69 14.17 -11.53
N GLY A 7 -20.18 13.96 -12.74
CA GLY A 7 -20.20 12.66 -13.41
C GLY A 7 -20.03 12.80 -14.93
N THR A 8 -19.99 11.68 -15.61
CA THR A 8 -20.03 11.61 -17.08
C THR A 8 -21.48 11.74 -17.53
N ILE A 9 -21.77 12.78 -18.30
CA ILE A 9 -23.13 13.06 -18.80
C ILE A 9 -23.28 12.43 -20.18
N VAL A 10 -24.24 11.51 -20.31
CA VAL A 10 -24.65 10.90 -21.58
C VAL A 10 -25.98 11.49 -21.99
N TYR A 11 -25.98 12.29 -23.06
CA TYR A 11 -27.21 12.85 -23.62
C TYR A 11 -27.92 11.82 -24.48
N VAL A 12 -29.23 11.72 -24.31
CA VAL A 12 -30.09 10.80 -25.08
C VAL A 12 -31.01 11.60 -25.97
N ALA A 13 -30.98 11.28 -27.25
CA ALA A 13 -31.91 11.87 -28.26
C ALA A 13 -32.59 10.72 -29.05
N MET A 14 -33.84 10.95 -29.48
CA MET A 14 -34.59 10.07 -30.36
C MET A 14 -35.20 10.94 -31.45
N ASP A 15 -35.03 10.50 -32.70
CA ASP A 15 -35.54 11.26 -33.90
C ASP A 15 -35.10 12.73 -33.87
N GLU A 16 -33.84 13.02 -33.53
CA GLU A 16 -33.25 14.35 -33.41
C GLU A 16 -33.81 15.23 -32.27
N GLU A 17 -34.72 14.70 -31.45
CA GLU A 17 -35.24 15.38 -30.28
C GLU A 17 -34.52 14.93 -29.01
N TYR A 18 -34.11 15.88 -28.17
CA TYR A 18 -33.51 15.61 -26.86
C TYR A 18 -34.57 15.06 -25.91
N ILE A 19 -34.37 13.82 -25.44
CA ILE A 19 -35.26 13.15 -24.49
C ILE A 19 -34.79 13.39 -23.04
N GLY A 20 -33.48 13.37 -22.81
CA GLY A 20 -32.96 13.49 -21.48
C GLY A 20 -31.44 13.23 -21.42
N HIS A 21 -30.92 13.09 -20.22
CA HIS A 21 -29.53 12.72 -20.02
C HIS A 21 -29.43 11.71 -18.88
N LEU A 22 -28.37 10.91 -18.91
CA LEU A 22 -27.95 10.02 -17.84
C LEU A 22 -26.66 10.58 -17.25
N VAL A 23 -26.57 10.58 -15.94
CA VAL A 23 -25.33 10.91 -15.23
C VAL A 23 -24.74 9.63 -14.69
N ILE A 24 -23.57 9.29 -15.19
CA ILE A 24 -22.79 8.14 -14.72
C ILE A 24 -21.74 8.70 -13.76
N ALA A 25 -21.86 8.35 -12.49
CA ALA A 25 -20.91 8.74 -11.46
C ALA A 25 -20.40 7.48 -10.75
N ASP A 26 -19.10 7.43 -10.51
CA ASP A 26 -18.50 6.38 -9.70
C ASP A 26 -18.84 6.63 -8.23
N GLU A 27 -19.20 5.56 -7.54
CA GLU A 27 -19.37 5.59 -6.09
C GLU A 27 -18.05 5.23 -5.40
N LEU A 28 -17.76 5.98 -4.34
CA LEU A 28 -16.65 5.64 -3.47
C LEU A 28 -16.92 4.31 -2.77
N LYS A 29 -15.92 3.43 -2.81
CA LYS A 29 -16.00 2.18 -2.03
C LYS A 29 -16.24 2.48 -0.56
N GLU A 30 -17.04 1.64 0.08
CA GLU A 30 -17.29 1.76 1.50
C GLU A 30 -15.97 1.77 2.30
N HIS A 31 -15.94 2.52 3.38
CA HIS A 31 -14.80 2.59 4.30
C HIS A 31 -13.49 3.22 3.76
N VAL A 32 -13.45 3.78 2.54
CA VAL A 32 -12.22 4.44 2.02
C VAL A 32 -11.74 5.55 2.94
N THR A 33 -12.64 6.42 3.38
CA THR A 33 -12.30 7.54 4.28
C THR A 33 -11.75 7.05 5.62
N THR A 34 -12.36 5.99 6.17
CA THR A 34 -11.89 5.36 7.42
C THR A 34 -10.51 4.74 7.22
N ALA A 35 -10.31 4.01 6.11
CA ALA A 35 -9.03 3.39 5.78
C ALA A 35 -7.91 4.43 5.65
N LEU A 36 -8.14 5.54 4.95
CA LEU A 36 -7.17 6.62 4.81
C LEU A 36 -6.84 7.30 6.15
N THR A 37 -7.86 7.49 7.01
CA THR A 37 -7.65 8.02 8.35
C THR A 37 -6.77 7.07 9.18
N GLU A 38 -7.04 5.77 9.14
CA GLU A 38 -6.22 4.76 9.84
C GLU A 38 -4.78 4.71 9.30
N VAL A 39 -4.61 4.79 7.98
CA VAL A 39 -3.28 4.83 7.33
C VAL A 39 -2.48 6.05 7.83
N LYS A 40 -3.10 7.23 7.91
CA LYS A 40 -2.48 8.43 8.48
C LYS A 40 -2.13 8.24 9.97
N ASN A 41 -3.03 7.66 10.75
CA ASN A 41 -2.78 7.36 12.18
C ASN A 41 -1.63 6.35 12.37
N LEU A 42 -1.42 5.47 11.39
CA LEU A 42 -0.27 4.59 11.34
C LEU A 42 1.03 5.29 10.89
N GLY A 43 1.03 6.61 10.74
CA GLY A 43 2.21 7.42 10.50
C GLY A 43 2.59 7.60 9.02
N VAL A 44 1.68 7.32 8.10
CA VAL A 44 1.83 7.76 6.71
C VAL A 44 1.68 9.28 6.69
N LYS A 45 2.73 9.96 6.26
CA LYS A 45 2.84 11.42 6.37
C LYS A 45 2.10 12.16 5.27
N ARG A 46 1.89 11.52 4.13
CA ARG A 46 1.29 12.13 2.96
C ARG A 46 0.57 11.09 2.12
N THR A 47 -0.59 11.47 1.63
CA THR A 47 -1.41 10.70 0.71
C THR A 47 -1.56 11.46 -0.60
N VAL A 48 -1.35 10.79 -1.72
CA VAL A 48 -1.41 11.37 -3.07
C VAL A 48 -2.36 10.53 -3.92
N MET A 49 -3.22 11.17 -4.69
CA MET A 49 -4.08 10.53 -5.67
C MET A 49 -3.56 10.83 -7.08
N LEU A 50 -3.35 9.78 -7.88
CA LEU A 50 -2.98 9.87 -9.29
C LEU A 50 -4.12 9.29 -10.11
N THR A 51 -4.81 10.11 -10.90
CA THR A 51 -5.98 9.68 -11.67
C THR A 51 -5.99 10.26 -13.08
N GLY A 52 -6.58 9.51 -14.02
CA GLY A 52 -6.90 9.99 -15.35
C GLY A 52 -8.19 10.81 -15.44
N ASP A 53 -8.95 10.88 -14.34
CA ASP A 53 -10.24 11.59 -14.31
C ASP A 53 -10.08 13.10 -14.50
N ASN A 54 -11.19 13.72 -14.89
CA ASN A 54 -11.29 15.17 -14.99
C ASN A 54 -10.98 15.84 -13.64
N ARG A 55 -10.29 16.96 -13.72
CA ARG A 55 -9.82 17.72 -12.56
C ARG A 55 -10.92 18.02 -11.53
N GLY A 56 -12.09 18.44 -11.97
CA GLY A 56 -13.20 18.78 -11.07
C GLY A 56 -13.68 17.58 -10.25
N ILE A 57 -13.79 16.42 -10.90
CA ILE A 57 -14.19 15.16 -10.26
C ILE A 57 -13.10 14.71 -9.27
N ALA A 58 -11.85 14.69 -9.72
CA ALA A 58 -10.72 14.26 -8.93
C ALA A 58 -10.52 15.09 -7.65
N GLU A 59 -10.60 16.44 -7.76
CA GLU A 59 -10.50 17.35 -6.62
C GLU A 59 -11.66 17.17 -5.64
N ALA A 60 -12.90 17.00 -6.15
CA ALA A 60 -14.07 16.75 -5.29
C ALA A 60 -13.94 15.43 -4.50
N ILE A 61 -13.52 14.35 -5.17
CA ILE A 61 -13.28 13.05 -4.54
C ILE A 61 -12.15 13.16 -3.52
N GLY A 62 -11.00 13.71 -3.92
CA GLY A 62 -9.83 13.83 -3.05
C GLY A 62 -10.14 14.59 -1.76
N LYS A 63 -10.90 15.69 -1.89
CA LYS A 63 -11.38 16.46 -0.73
C LYS A 63 -12.33 15.66 0.15
N LYS A 64 -13.26 14.90 -0.45
CA LYS A 64 -14.25 14.09 0.27
C LYS A 64 -13.59 12.99 1.10
N ILE A 65 -12.53 12.34 0.57
CA ILE A 65 -11.83 11.25 1.26
C ILE A 65 -10.61 11.70 2.07
N GLY A 66 -10.25 12.98 2.01
CA GLY A 66 -9.17 13.55 2.82
C GLY A 66 -7.76 13.25 2.28
N ILE A 67 -7.59 13.19 0.96
CA ILE A 67 -6.29 13.09 0.28
C ILE A 67 -5.54 14.43 0.38
N ASP A 68 -4.24 14.37 0.61
CA ASP A 68 -3.44 15.59 0.80
C ASP A 68 -3.08 16.26 -0.52
N GLN A 69 -2.94 15.49 -1.61
CA GLN A 69 -2.65 16.01 -2.94
C GLN A 69 -3.27 15.16 -4.04
N VAL A 70 -3.82 15.84 -5.06
CA VAL A 70 -4.46 15.21 -6.21
C VAL A 70 -3.76 15.65 -7.49
N TYR A 71 -3.41 14.69 -8.34
CA TYR A 71 -3.00 14.89 -9.72
C TYR A 71 -4.02 14.21 -10.61
N SER A 72 -4.63 14.97 -11.48
CA SER A 72 -5.73 14.58 -12.37
C SER A 72 -5.33 14.65 -13.84
N GLU A 73 -6.17 14.09 -14.71
CA GLU A 73 -5.98 14.12 -16.17
C GLU A 73 -4.67 13.47 -16.63
N LEU A 74 -4.18 12.50 -15.85
CA LEU A 74 -2.91 11.82 -16.09
C LEU A 74 -3.06 10.69 -17.11
N LEU A 75 -2.15 10.62 -18.05
CA LEU A 75 -1.91 9.43 -18.87
C LEU A 75 -1.14 8.38 -18.03
N PRO A 76 -1.15 7.10 -18.42
CA PRO A 76 -0.42 6.06 -17.69
C PRO A 76 1.08 6.39 -17.48
N GLU A 77 1.71 7.01 -18.47
CA GLU A 77 3.12 7.45 -18.42
C GLU A 77 3.34 8.56 -17.40
N ASP A 78 2.38 9.50 -17.27
CA ASP A 78 2.45 10.59 -16.31
C ASP A 78 2.38 10.07 -14.86
N LYS A 79 1.61 9.00 -14.61
CA LYS A 79 1.55 8.37 -13.29
C LYS A 79 2.93 7.85 -12.85
N VAL A 80 3.68 7.23 -13.77
CA VAL A 80 5.05 6.78 -13.50
C VAL A 80 5.95 7.95 -13.16
N LEU A 81 5.91 9.03 -13.96
CA LEU A 81 6.71 10.24 -13.72
C LEU A 81 6.40 10.90 -12.36
N HIS A 82 5.11 10.97 -12.00
CA HIS A 82 4.70 11.49 -10.69
C HIS A 82 5.19 10.60 -9.55
N LEU A 83 5.09 9.28 -9.68
CA LEU A 83 5.64 8.35 -8.69
C LEU A 83 7.16 8.52 -8.56
N GLU A 84 7.91 8.60 -9.66
CA GLU A 84 9.36 8.80 -9.62
C GLU A 84 9.76 10.11 -8.93
N ASN A 85 8.95 11.16 -9.03
CA ASN A 85 9.17 12.39 -8.30
C ASN A 85 8.91 12.25 -6.80
N GLU A 86 7.94 11.43 -6.40
CA GLU A 86 7.72 11.09 -4.99
C GLU A 86 8.85 10.20 -4.44
N LEU A 87 9.34 9.23 -5.22
CA LEU A 87 10.47 8.35 -4.85
C LEU A 87 11.79 9.10 -4.63
N LYS A 88 12.00 10.25 -5.28
CA LYS A 88 13.16 11.12 -5.03
C LYS A 88 13.18 11.77 -3.64
N ARG A 89 12.06 11.72 -2.93
CA ARG A 89 11.99 12.17 -1.54
C ARG A 89 12.60 11.08 -0.65
N GLU A 90 13.24 11.47 0.43
CA GLU A 90 13.92 10.54 1.36
C GLU A 90 12.97 9.59 2.14
N GLN A 91 11.76 9.38 1.66
CA GLN A 91 10.72 8.58 2.33
C GLN A 91 10.29 7.42 1.43
N LYS A 92 10.00 6.28 2.06
CA LYS A 92 9.45 5.13 1.35
C LYS A 92 8.04 5.40 0.85
N THR A 93 7.79 5.08 -0.41
CA THR A 93 6.55 5.32 -1.12
C THR A 93 5.86 3.99 -1.44
N ALA A 94 4.61 3.84 -1.00
CA ALA A 94 3.75 2.75 -1.42
C ALA A 94 2.79 3.24 -2.50
N PHE A 95 2.61 2.46 -3.55
CA PHE A 95 1.60 2.70 -4.57
C PHE A 95 0.49 1.65 -4.45
N VAL A 96 -0.76 2.09 -4.49
CA VAL A 96 -1.95 1.23 -4.45
C VAL A 96 -2.72 1.40 -5.75
N GLY A 97 -2.95 0.32 -6.48
CA GLY A 97 -3.65 0.33 -7.76
C GLY A 97 -4.47 -0.94 -7.98
N ASP A 98 -5.43 -0.88 -8.91
CA ASP A 98 -6.24 -2.04 -9.31
C ASP A 98 -5.59 -2.92 -10.37
N GLY A 99 -4.51 -2.45 -10.93
CA GLY A 99 -3.56 -3.22 -11.71
C GLY A 99 -3.76 -3.34 -13.19
N MET A 100 -4.89 -3.00 -13.78
CA MET A 100 -5.03 -3.19 -15.24
C MET A 100 -4.05 -2.29 -16.04
N ASN A 101 -3.95 -1.03 -15.65
CA ASN A 101 -3.04 -0.06 -16.29
C ASN A 101 -1.90 0.39 -15.38
N ASP A 102 -1.90 -0.04 -14.13
CA ASP A 102 -0.99 0.45 -13.09
C ASP A 102 0.20 -0.51 -12.82
N ALA A 103 0.29 -1.66 -13.52
CA ALA A 103 1.39 -2.60 -13.36
C ALA A 103 2.79 -1.97 -13.46
N PRO A 104 3.07 -1.06 -14.43
CA PRO A 104 4.36 -0.37 -14.48
C PRO A 104 4.61 0.54 -13.27
N VAL A 105 3.56 1.13 -12.70
CA VAL A 105 3.66 2.00 -11.52
C VAL A 105 3.86 1.17 -10.27
N LEU A 106 3.14 0.04 -10.14
CA LEU A 106 3.28 -0.92 -9.03
C LEU A 106 4.72 -1.45 -8.95
N ALA A 107 5.27 -1.91 -10.08
CA ALA A 107 6.64 -2.42 -10.14
C ALA A 107 7.73 -1.37 -9.84
N ARG A 108 7.42 -0.10 -10.00
CA ARG A 108 8.36 1.01 -9.78
C ARG A 108 8.33 1.55 -8.35
N ALA A 109 7.25 1.36 -7.61
CA ALA A 109 7.11 1.82 -6.23
C ALA A 109 8.11 1.11 -5.30
N ASP A 110 8.43 1.72 -4.15
CA ASP A 110 9.16 1.00 -3.08
C ASP A 110 8.32 -0.17 -2.53
N ILE A 111 6.98 -0.04 -2.56
CA ILE A 111 6.02 -1.08 -2.21
C ILE A 111 4.83 -0.95 -3.15
N GLY A 112 4.61 -1.95 -4.01
CA GLY A 112 3.43 -2.06 -4.86
C GLY A 112 2.33 -2.86 -4.16
N ILE A 113 1.12 -2.30 -4.09
CA ILE A 113 -0.06 -2.96 -3.50
C ILE A 113 -1.13 -3.07 -4.57
N ALA A 114 -1.41 -4.27 -5.04
CA ALA A 114 -2.50 -4.54 -5.97
C ALA A 114 -3.82 -4.78 -5.23
N MET A 115 -4.90 -4.20 -5.74
CA MET A 115 -6.26 -4.35 -5.23
C MET A 115 -7.09 -5.23 -6.16
N GLY A 116 -7.84 -6.18 -5.58
CA GLY A 116 -8.75 -7.06 -6.31
C GLY A 116 -8.11 -8.37 -6.79
N GLY A 117 -8.66 -9.50 -6.35
CA GLY A 117 -8.19 -10.85 -6.70
C GLY A 117 -8.49 -11.27 -8.14
N LEU A 118 -9.33 -10.52 -8.86
CA LEU A 118 -9.60 -10.65 -10.29
C LEU A 118 -8.86 -9.59 -11.12
N GLY A 119 -7.92 -8.87 -10.50
CA GLY A 119 -7.02 -7.95 -11.18
C GLY A 119 -6.23 -8.68 -12.27
N SER A 120 -5.67 -7.94 -13.22
CA SER A 120 -4.85 -8.54 -14.26
C SER A 120 -3.69 -9.32 -13.62
N ASP A 121 -3.41 -10.52 -14.14
CA ASP A 121 -2.27 -11.33 -13.69
C ASP A 121 -0.97 -10.50 -13.65
N ALA A 122 -0.84 -9.53 -14.58
CA ALA A 122 0.28 -8.61 -14.64
C ALA A 122 0.41 -7.70 -13.41
N ALA A 123 -0.70 -7.31 -12.78
CA ALA A 123 -0.63 -6.49 -11.57
C ALA A 123 -0.28 -7.31 -10.33
N ILE A 124 -0.82 -8.53 -10.26
CA ILE A 124 -0.49 -9.48 -9.20
C ILE A 124 1.00 -9.80 -9.25
N GLU A 125 1.55 -10.01 -10.45
CA GLU A 125 2.98 -10.28 -10.65
C GLU A 125 3.88 -9.07 -10.35
N ALA A 126 3.38 -7.86 -10.59
CA ALA A 126 4.12 -6.62 -10.36
C ALA A 126 4.06 -6.10 -8.92
N ALA A 127 3.16 -6.61 -8.09
CA ALA A 127 2.92 -6.09 -6.74
C ALA A 127 3.65 -6.91 -5.66
N ASP A 128 4.12 -6.22 -4.62
CA ASP A 128 4.68 -6.86 -3.42
C ASP A 128 3.58 -7.38 -2.49
N VAL A 129 2.40 -6.77 -2.52
CA VAL A 129 1.24 -7.12 -1.69
C VAL A 129 -0.01 -7.16 -2.56
N VAL A 130 -0.82 -8.22 -2.41
CA VAL A 130 -2.11 -8.35 -3.11
C VAL A 130 -3.24 -8.41 -2.10
N ILE A 131 -4.23 -7.53 -2.26
CA ILE A 131 -5.45 -7.49 -1.46
C ILE A 131 -6.58 -8.10 -2.29
N MET A 132 -6.87 -9.38 -2.03
CA MET A 132 -7.74 -10.21 -2.87
C MET A 132 -9.21 -9.78 -2.90
N ASP A 133 -9.71 -9.19 -1.83
CA ASP A 133 -11.13 -8.84 -1.64
C ASP A 133 -11.46 -7.38 -2.01
N ASP A 134 -10.51 -6.68 -2.62
CA ASP A 134 -10.66 -5.30 -3.11
C ASP A 134 -11.19 -4.31 -2.05
N GLN A 135 -10.88 -4.56 -0.77
CA GLN A 135 -11.32 -3.74 0.35
C GLN A 135 -10.21 -2.80 0.84
N PRO A 136 -10.34 -1.46 0.69
CA PRO A 136 -9.33 -0.51 1.16
C PRO A 136 -9.01 -0.60 2.66
N ALA A 137 -9.96 -1.07 3.48
CA ALA A 137 -9.77 -1.30 4.91
C ALA A 137 -8.68 -2.34 5.23
N LYS A 138 -8.26 -3.15 4.27
CA LYS A 138 -7.17 -4.13 4.44
C LYS A 138 -5.78 -3.49 4.37
N ILE A 139 -5.64 -2.31 3.77
CA ILE A 139 -4.34 -1.59 3.69
C ILE A 139 -3.80 -1.27 5.10
N PRO A 140 -4.55 -0.63 6.02
CA PRO A 140 -4.09 -0.44 7.39
C PRO A 140 -3.76 -1.75 8.11
N THR A 141 -4.50 -2.81 7.82
CA THR A 141 -4.25 -4.15 8.39
C THR A 141 -2.92 -4.73 7.92
N ALA A 142 -2.62 -4.63 6.63
CA ALA A 142 -1.32 -5.06 6.08
C ALA A 142 -0.15 -4.31 6.74
N ILE A 143 -0.28 -2.98 6.93
CA ILE A 143 0.73 -2.17 7.62
C ILE A 143 0.93 -2.64 9.07
N ARG A 144 -0.17 -2.93 9.80
CA ARG A 144 -0.09 -3.44 11.19
C ARG A 144 0.60 -4.80 11.27
N ILE A 145 0.26 -5.71 10.35
CA ILE A 145 0.90 -7.04 10.26
C ILE A 145 2.40 -6.88 10.00
N ALA A 146 2.78 -6.11 8.97
CA ALA A 146 4.18 -5.88 8.63
C ALA A 146 4.99 -5.32 9.82
N ARG A 147 4.45 -4.36 10.56
CA ARG A 147 5.10 -3.78 11.74
C ARG A 147 5.24 -4.78 12.88
N LYS A 148 4.21 -5.60 13.13
CA LYS A 148 4.26 -6.64 14.14
C LYS A 148 5.32 -7.67 13.78
N THR A 149 5.35 -8.13 12.54
CA THR A 149 6.36 -9.06 12.02
C THR A 149 7.77 -8.50 12.18
N MET A 150 7.99 -7.25 11.78
CA MET A 150 9.31 -6.59 11.96
C MET A 150 9.70 -6.44 13.44
N GLY A 151 8.73 -6.25 14.33
CA GLY A 151 8.94 -6.28 15.78
C GLY A 151 9.48 -7.62 16.24
N ILE A 152 8.83 -8.73 15.85
CA ILE A 152 9.25 -10.10 16.18
C ILE A 152 10.65 -10.39 15.61
N VAL A 153 10.88 -10.04 14.33
CA VAL A 153 12.19 -10.22 13.69
C VAL A 153 13.30 -9.51 14.48
N LYS A 154 13.09 -8.24 14.87
CA LYS A 154 14.05 -7.49 15.68
C LYS A 154 14.30 -8.15 17.05
N GLN A 155 13.24 -8.61 17.72
CA GLN A 155 13.37 -9.32 19.00
C GLN A 155 14.20 -10.59 18.84
N ASN A 156 13.93 -11.38 17.81
CA ASN A 156 14.68 -12.62 17.54
C ASN A 156 16.15 -12.34 17.24
N ILE A 157 16.46 -11.31 16.44
CA ILE A 157 17.84 -10.92 16.13
C ILE A 157 18.57 -10.50 17.40
N VAL A 158 18.00 -9.60 18.21
CA VAL A 158 18.62 -9.12 19.44
C VAL A 158 18.84 -10.24 20.43
N PHE A 159 17.84 -11.13 20.59
CA PHE A 159 17.92 -12.30 21.45
C PHE A 159 19.05 -13.26 21.01
N ALA A 160 19.07 -13.61 19.72
CA ALA A 160 20.06 -14.53 19.16
C ALA A 160 21.50 -13.99 19.30
N ILE A 161 21.70 -12.71 18.95
CA ILE A 161 23.01 -12.07 19.08
C ILE A 161 23.41 -11.95 20.56
N GLY A 162 22.48 -11.55 21.42
CA GLY A 162 22.73 -11.39 22.86
C GLY A 162 23.19 -12.73 23.53
N VAL A 163 22.50 -13.84 23.25
CA VAL A 163 22.89 -15.14 23.76
C VAL A 163 24.24 -15.56 23.20
N LYS A 164 24.52 -15.35 21.92
CA LYS A 164 25.83 -15.70 21.32
C LYS A 164 26.97 -14.92 21.97
N ILE A 165 26.82 -13.62 22.16
CA ILE A 165 27.83 -12.79 22.82
C ILE A 165 28.03 -13.21 24.25
N LEU A 166 26.96 -13.53 25.00
CA LEU A 166 27.06 -14.00 26.38
C LEU A 166 27.88 -15.30 26.46
N VAL A 167 27.57 -16.28 25.62
CA VAL A 167 28.30 -17.56 25.59
C VAL A 167 29.77 -17.40 25.20
N LEU A 168 30.07 -16.49 24.26
CA LEU A 168 31.45 -16.17 23.89
C LEU A 168 32.24 -15.57 25.07
N ILE A 169 31.63 -14.66 25.82
CA ILE A 169 32.27 -14.07 27.02
C ILE A 169 32.49 -15.13 28.07
N LEU A 170 31.49 -15.98 28.35
CA LEU A 170 31.62 -17.07 29.29
C LEU A 170 32.69 -18.10 28.86
N GLY A 171 32.81 -18.35 27.55
CA GLY A 171 33.84 -19.20 26.98
C GLY A 171 35.25 -18.62 27.18
N ALA A 172 35.42 -17.33 26.92
CA ALA A 172 36.67 -16.62 27.13
C ALA A 172 37.10 -16.59 28.60
N LEU A 173 36.15 -16.62 29.54
CA LEU A 173 36.38 -16.68 30.98
C LEU A 173 36.56 -18.14 31.49
N GLY A 174 36.46 -19.15 30.62
CA GLY A 174 36.61 -20.56 30.98
C GLY A 174 35.38 -21.20 31.63
N PHE A 175 34.24 -20.50 31.66
CA PHE A 175 33.00 -21.03 32.27
C PHE A 175 32.05 -21.72 31.29
N ALA A 176 32.18 -21.51 29.96
CA ALA A 176 31.33 -22.14 28.97
C ALA A 176 31.90 -23.47 28.49
N THR A 177 31.04 -24.48 28.43
CA THR A 177 31.35 -25.78 27.82
C THR A 177 30.99 -25.78 26.33
N MET A 178 31.53 -26.76 25.57
CA MET A 178 31.15 -26.99 24.16
C MET A 178 29.64 -27.18 23.98
N TYR A 179 28.96 -27.83 24.94
CA TYR A 179 27.51 -28.02 24.92
C TYR A 179 26.74 -26.71 25.03
N ALA A 180 27.23 -25.75 25.83
CA ALA A 180 26.63 -24.44 25.94
C ALA A 180 26.72 -23.64 24.61
N ALA A 181 27.85 -23.78 23.90
CA ALA A 181 28.05 -23.16 22.60
C ALA A 181 27.10 -23.77 21.54
N VAL A 182 26.94 -25.08 21.51
CA VAL A 182 26.00 -25.75 20.59
C VAL A 182 24.56 -25.37 20.90
N PHE A 183 24.18 -25.30 22.20
CA PHE A 183 22.85 -24.86 22.59
C PHE A 183 22.58 -23.39 22.17
N ALA A 184 23.56 -22.52 22.31
CA ALA A 184 23.45 -21.13 21.89
C ALA A 184 23.29 -20.98 20.36
N ASP A 185 23.77 -21.90 19.56
CA ASP A 185 23.68 -21.84 18.11
C ASP A 185 22.35 -22.46 17.58
N VAL A 186 22.03 -23.66 18.02
CA VAL A 186 20.87 -24.42 17.55
C VAL A 186 19.62 -24.12 18.38
N GLY A 187 19.74 -24.14 19.72
CA GLY A 187 18.60 -23.97 20.64
C GLY A 187 17.98 -22.61 20.55
N VAL A 188 18.77 -21.56 20.41
CA VAL A 188 18.28 -20.19 20.22
C VAL A 188 17.53 -20.04 18.91
N THR A 189 18.01 -20.71 17.84
CA THR A 189 17.31 -20.69 16.54
C THR A 189 15.92 -21.33 16.63
N VAL A 190 15.81 -22.47 17.33
CA VAL A 190 14.52 -23.14 17.55
C VAL A 190 13.58 -22.25 18.36
N ILE A 191 14.06 -21.60 19.43
CA ILE A 191 13.24 -20.67 20.23
C ILE A 191 12.78 -19.49 19.39
N ALA A 192 13.63 -18.92 18.53
CA ALA A 192 13.30 -17.81 17.67
C ALA A 192 12.23 -18.15 16.60
N VAL A 193 12.19 -19.41 16.13
CA VAL A 193 11.16 -19.89 15.19
C VAL A 193 9.79 -20.05 15.87
N LEU A 194 9.78 -20.37 17.18
CA LEU A 194 8.55 -20.58 17.95
C LEU A 194 7.93 -19.27 18.48
N ASN A 195 8.63 -18.14 18.38
CA ASN A 195 8.15 -16.81 18.78
C ASN A 195 7.29 -16.16 17.69
#